data_2a3d27cfaa84a71c285dd09f4fb4aa2a
#
_entry.id   2a3d27cfaa84a71c285dd09f4fb4aa2a
#
_cell.length_a   1.000
_cell.length_b   1.000
_cell.length_c   1.000
_cell.angle_alpha   90.00
_cell.angle_beta   90.00
_cell.angle_gamma   90.00
#
_symmetry.space_group_name_H-M   'P 1'
#
loop_
_entity.id
_entity.type
_entity.pdbx_description
1 polymer ?
#
loop_
_entity_poly.entity_id
_entity_poly.type
_entity_poly.pdbx_seq_one_letter_code
_entity_poly.pdbx_strand_id
1 'polypeptide(L)'
;MSNEKSYHMTSDEFRRYGRAMVDWIADYYDRIESFPVLAQVESGKIRAALPPHPPARGEPFQAVLDDVEKLILPGITHWQSPNFFAFFPANASGPGILGELLSAGLGVQGMLWATSPACTELETHMLDWLVKMLDLPDKFLSSGAGGGVIQDTASSASLCALLAARERTTGSASNQRGCDGRLVAYTSSQAHSSIAKAVKIAGLGEENLRLIPVDDHFAMRPDALAAQVKQDRQAGKLPCFVCATVGTTSSNALDPLPEIGLICREQNVWLHVDAAMSGTAAICPEFRYIHDGLELADSYCCNPHKWMFTNFDCDCFYVADRKALIEALSILPEYLRNKATDSGAVIDYRDWQIPLGRRFRSLKVWFVIRHYGVEGLQYHVRRHVALAQGFAVWVREDPGFELAAPVPLNLVCFRHHAGDAFNQALLDRLNQSGQLYLTHTRLDDRLTLRLCVGQTHTEFEHVERAWKLIQQERTNLESSSAHT
;
A
#
# COMPACT_ATOMS: atom_id res chain seq x y z
N MET A 1 -33.32 13.17 -41.87
CA MET A 1 -32.34 12.56 -40.95
C MET A 1 -33.13 11.91 -39.85
N SER A 2 -33.06 10.58 -39.73
CA SER A 2 -33.76 9.81 -38.70
C SER A 2 -33.30 10.28 -37.34
N ASN A 3 -34.24 10.65 -36.49
CA ASN A 3 -34.00 10.98 -35.07
C ASN A 3 -33.71 9.66 -34.32
N GLU A 4 -32.63 8.97 -34.68
CA GLU A 4 -32.19 7.80 -33.94
C GLU A 4 -31.78 8.24 -32.52
N LYS A 5 -32.46 7.71 -31.54
CA LYS A 5 -32.25 8.01 -30.14
C LYS A 5 -30.81 7.54 -29.76
N SER A 6 -29.90 8.48 -29.58
CA SER A 6 -28.60 8.16 -29.00
C SER A 6 -28.81 7.71 -27.56
N TYR A 7 -28.15 6.60 -27.18
CA TYR A 7 -28.11 6.10 -25.80
C TYR A 7 -26.95 6.70 -25.00
N HIS A 8 -26.11 7.55 -25.60
CA HIS A 8 -25.04 8.24 -24.91
C HIS A 8 -25.55 9.42 -24.11
N MET A 9 -24.96 9.62 -22.93
CA MET A 9 -25.22 10.79 -22.10
C MET A 9 -24.77 12.07 -22.84
N THR A 10 -25.62 13.08 -22.83
CA THR A 10 -25.28 14.41 -23.39
C THR A 10 -24.32 15.17 -22.47
N SER A 11 -23.63 16.18 -23.02
CA SER A 11 -22.76 17.04 -22.22
C SER A 11 -23.50 17.78 -21.09
N ASP A 12 -24.77 18.12 -21.29
CA ASP A 12 -25.57 18.80 -20.26
C ASP A 12 -26.01 17.84 -19.16
N GLU A 13 -26.38 16.60 -19.51
CA GLU A 13 -26.66 15.54 -18.56
C GLU A 13 -25.40 15.22 -17.75
N PHE A 14 -24.23 15.09 -18.41
CA PHE A 14 -22.95 14.85 -17.75
C PHE A 14 -22.62 15.98 -16.75
N ARG A 15 -22.78 17.25 -17.13
CA ARG A 15 -22.57 18.38 -16.22
C ARG A 15 -23.51 18.33 -15.01
N ARG A 16 -24.78 18.06 -15.23
CA ARG A 16 -25.79 18.00 -14.17
C ARG A 16 -25.48 16.88 -13.20
N TYR A 17 -25.27 15.67 -13.71
CA TYR A 17 -25.00 14.49 -12.86
C TYR A 17 -23.61 14.53 -12.23
N GLY A 18 -22.63 15.07 -12.92
CA GLY A 18 -21.27 15.26 -12.37
C GLY A 18 -21.26 16.21 -11.17
N ARG A 19 -22.03 17.31 -11.24
CA ARG A 19 -22.20 18.22 -10.07
C ARG A 19 -22.90 17.50 -8.93
N ALA A 20 -24.01 16.83 -9.19
CA ALA A 20 -24.72 16.05 -8.17
C ALA A 20 -23.84 14.98 -7.53
N MET A 21 -22.94 14.35 -8.29
CA MET A 21 -22.00 13.37 -7.75
C MET A 21 -20.94 14.01 -6.85
N VAL A 22 -20.42 15.18 -7.23
CA VAL A 22 -19.46 15.94 -6.40
C VAL A 22 -20.12 16.37 -5.09
N ASP A 23 -21.34 16.91 -5.16
CA ASP A 23 -22.11 17.31 -3.98
C ASP A 23 -22.38 16.08 -3.08
N TRP A 24 -22.81 14.94 -3.67
CA TRP A 24 -23.04 13.70 -2.92
C TRP A 24 -21.78 13.21 -2.20
N ILE A 25 -20.60 13.29 -2.85
CA ILE A 25 -19.32 12.89 -2.23
C ILE A 25 -18.97 13.83 -1.08
N ALA A 26 -19.16 15.14 -1.23
CA ALA A 26 -18.93 16.11 -0.16
C ALA A 26 -19.84 15.84 1.04
N ASP A 27 -21.15 15.67 0.81
CA ASP A 27 -22.14 15.32 1.83
C ASP A 27 -21.83 13.98 2.52
N TYR A 28 -21.28 13.01 1.79
CA TYR A 28 -20.81 11.75 2.36
C TYR A 28 -19.68 11.98 3.36
N TYR A 29 -18.68 12.80 3.02
CA TYR A 29 -17.59 13.14 3.96
C TYR A 29 -18.07 13.91 5.17
N ASP A 30 -19.03 14.84 5.00
CA ASP A 30 -19.59 15.62 6.11
C ASP A 30 -20.32 14.74 7.14
N ARG A 31 -20.91 13.63 6.72
CA ARG A 31 -21.66 12.69 7.57
C ARG A 31 -20.95 11.37 7.86
N ILE A 32 -19.67 11.23 7.47
CA ILE A 32 -18.96 9.94 7.53
C ILE A 32 -18.90 9.34 8.94
N GLU A 33 -18.85 10.18 9.98
CA GLU A 33 -18.86 9.73 11.38
C GLU A 33 -20.23 9.24 11.86
N SER A 34 -21.30 9.45 11.09
CA SER A 34 -22.63 8.92 11.41
C SER A 34 -22.81 7.47 11.01
N PHE A 35 -21.91 6.92 10.18
CA PHE A 35 -21.94 5.53 9.74
C PHE A 35 -21.09 4.64 10.66
N PRO A 36 -21.46 3.35 10.81
CA PRO A 36 -20.58 2.39 11.47
C PRO A 36 -19.30 2.23 10.67
N VAL A 37 -18.13 2.30 11.32
CA VAL A 37 -16.84 2.23 10.64
C VAL A 37 -16.66 0.89 9.92
N LEU A 38 -16.92 -0.23 10.63
CA LEU A 38 -17.00 -1.56 10.05
C LEU A 38 -18.43 -1.85 9.62
N ALA A 39 -18.63 -2.30 8.39
CA ALA A 39 -19.95 -2.70 7.90
C ALA A 39 -20.60 -3.75 8.82
N GLN A 40 -21.87 -3.52 9.19
CA GLN A 40 -22.64 -4.37 10.12
C GLN A 40 -23.68 -5.24 9.39
N VAL A 41 -23.39 -5.63 8.14
CA VAL A 41 -24.29 -6.42 7.31
C VAL A 41 -23.93 -7.89 7.31
N GLU A 42 -24.94 -8.76 7.27
CA GLU A 42 -24.75 -10.19 7.11
C GLU A 42 -24.30 -10.56 5.69
N SER A 43 -23.52 -11.64 5.60
CA SER A 43 -23.05 -12.16 4.30
C SER A 43 -24.23 -12.47 3.37
N GLY A 44 -24.15 -12.01 2.13
CA GLY A 44 -25.17 -12.23 1.09
C GLY A 44 -26.33 -11.22 1.09
N LYS A 45 -26.51 -10.40 2.12
CA LYS A 45 -27.64 -9.46 2.23
C LYS A 45 -27.63 -8.43 1.12
N ILE A 46 -26.48 -7.83 0.81
CA ILE A 46 -26.36 -6.85 -0.29
C ILE A 46 -26.72 -7.50 -1.62
N ARG A 47 -26.13 -8.67 -1.91
CA ARG A 47 -26.42 -9.38 -3.17
C ARG A 47 -27.90 -9.75 -3.31
N ALA A 48 -28.57 -10.15 -2.24
CA ALA A 48 -30.00 -10.50 -2.25
C ALA A 48 -30.92 -9.28 -2.48
N ALA A 49 -30.44 -8.06 -2.12
CA ALA A 49 -31.17 -6.81 -2.35
C ALA A 49 -31.01 -6.24 -3.76
N LEU A 50 -30.00 -6.69 -4.51
CA LEU A 50 -29.77 -6.24 -5.88
C LEU A 50 -30.76 -6.93 -6.86
N PRO A 51 -31.16 -6.24 -7.96
CA PRO A 51 -32.02 -6.83 -8.99
C PRO A 51 -31.43 -8.14 -9.54
N PRO A 52 -32.22 -9.21 -9.69
CA PRO A 52 -31.70 -10.52 -10.15
C PRO A 52 -31.32 -10.53 -11.64
N HIS A 53 -31.82 -9.56 -12.42
CA HIS A 53 -31.56 -9.44 -13.85
C HIS A 53 -31.16 -8.02 -14.21
N PRO A 54 -30.32 -7.83 -15.27
CA PRO A 54 -30.02 -6.51 -15.77
C PRO A 54 -31.28 -5.82 -16.31
N PRO A 55 -31.41 -4.49 -16.22
CA PRO A 55 -32.55 -3.76 -16.73
C PRO A 55 -32.60 -3.87 -18.25
N ALA A 56 -33.79 -4.20 -18.79
CA ALA A 56 -34.02 -4.28 -20.26
C ALA A 56 -33.95 -2.91 -20.96
N ARG A 57 -34.08 -1.83 -20.20
CA ARG A 57 -33.96 -0.43 -20.67
C ARG A 57 -33.16 0.36 -19.67
N GLY A 58 -32.43 1.39 -20.17
CA GLY A 58 -31.69 2.30 -19.27
C GLY A 58 -32.62 2.98 -18.26
N GLU A 59 -32.13 3.14 -17.05
CA GLU A 59 -32.80 3.74 -15.90
C GLU A 59 -32.38 5.21 -15.72
N PRO A 60 -33.20 6.04 -15.07
CA PRO A 60 -32.78 7.39 -14.70
C PRO A 60 -31.55 7.37 -13.81
N PHE A 61 -30.59 8.25 -14.06
CA PHE A 61 -29.35 8.33 -13.26
C PHE A 61 -29.62 8.52 -11.76
N GLN A 62 -30.68 9.27 -11.41
CA GLN A 62 -31.07 9.47 -10.01
C GLN A 62 -31.44 8.13 -9.32
N ALA A 63 -32.14 7.24 -10.03
CA ALA A 63 -32.48 5.92 -9.46
C ALA A 63 -31.23 5.09 -9.13
N VAL A 64 -30.20 5.16 -10.01
CA VAL A 64 -28.91 4.50 -9.76
C VAL A 64 -28.22 5.10 -8.52
N LEU A 65 -28.27 6.44 -8.36
CA LEU A 65 -27.68 7.12 -7.21
C LEU A 65 -28.46 6.79 -5.91
N ASP A 66 -29.77 6.70 -6.00
CA ASP A 66 -30.62 6.29 -4.86
C ASP A 66 -30.32 4.84 -4.44
N ASP A 67 -30.00 3.95 -5.37
CA ASP A 67 -29.60 2.58 -5.07
C ASP A 67 -28.20 2.52 -4.40
N VAL A 68 -27.29 3.40 -4.79
CA VAL A 68 -26.02 3.54 -4.05
C VAL A 68 -26.27 3.87 -2.58
N GLU A 69 -27.14 4.83 -2.30
CA GLU A 69 -27.49 5.24 -0.95
C GLU A 69 -28.19 4.14 -0.15
N LYS A 70 -29.16 3.44 -0.75
CA LYS A 70 -30.03 2.48 -0.06
C LYS A 70 -29.46 1.08 0.01
N LEU A 71 -28.74 0.63 -1.03
CA LEU A 71 -28.30 -0.76 -1.15
C LEU A 71 -26.79 -0.92 -0.96
N ILE A 72 -25.99 0.01 -1.48
CA ILE A 72 -24.53 -0.15 -1.48
C ILE A 72 -23.90 0.43 -0.21
N LEU A 73 -24.23 1.68 0.12
CA LEU A 73 -23.65 2.42 1.24
C LEU A 73 -23.75 1.69 2.59
N PRO A 74 -24.88 1.02 2.95
CA PRO A 74 -24.98 0.27 4.20
C PRO A 74 -24.02 -0.92 4.30
N GLY A 75 -23.52 -1.43 3.17
CA GLY A 75 -22.57 -2.55 3.09
C GLY A 75 -21.11 -2.14 2.98
N ILE A 76 -20.81 -0.84 3.01
CA ILE A 76 -19.43 -0.35 2.93
C ILE A 76 -18.81 -0.32 4.32
N THR A 77 -17.58 -0.87 4.44
CA THR A 77 -16.69 -0.51 5.53
C THR A 77 -16.06 0.83 5.19
N HIS A 78 -16.28 1.83 6.05
CA HIS A 78 -15.94 3.23 5.77
C HIS A 78 -14.45 3.51 6.03
N TRP A 79 -13.61 3.14 5.06
CA TRP A 79 -12.14 3.32 5.12
C TRP A 79 -11.73 4.78 5.35
N GLN A 80 -12.54 5.73 4.91
CA GLN A 80 -12.24 7.16 5.06
C GLN A 80 -12.76 7.75 6.39
N SER A 81 -13.39 6.93 7.24
CA SER A 81 -13.78 7.37 8.59
C SER A 81 -12.54 7.75 9.41
N PRO A 82 -12.55 8.88 10.12
CA PRO A 82 -11.45 9.26 11.01
C PRO A 82 -11.23 8.27 12.17
N ASN A 83 -12.21 7.39 12.44
CA ASN A 83 -12.16 6.34 13.45
C ASN A 83 -11.75 4.96 12.85
N PHE A 84 -11.30 4.92 11.61
CA PHE A 84 -10.75 3.72 10.99
C PHE A 84 -9.27 3.58 11.34
N PHE A 85 -8.95 2.70 12.28
CA PHE A 85 -7.59 2.44 12.75
C PHE A 85 -7.06 1.05 12.34
N ALA A 86 -7.80 0.35 11.48
CA ALA A 86 -7.49 -1.00 11.04
C ALA A 86 -6.42 -1.01 9.92
N PHE A 87 -5.71 -2.10 9.77
CA PHE A 87 -4.70 -2.35 8.72
C PHE A 87 -3.61 -1.26 8.67
N PHE A 88 -3.11 -0.99 7.49
CA PHE A 88 -2.56 0.29 7.06
C PHE A 88 -3.64 1.00 6.24
N PRO A 89 -3.82 2.33 6.37
CA PRO A 89 -4.92 3.03 5.72
C PRO A 89 -4.83 2.95 4.18
N ALA A 90 -6.00 3.01 3.54
CA ALA A 90 -6.11 3.41 2.14
C ALA A 90 -6.67 4.83 2.16
N ASN A 91 -5.81 5.82 1.94
CA ASN A 91 -6.18 7.23 2.02
C ASN A 91 -6.97 7.69 0.78
N ALA A 92 -7.71 8.78 0.96
CA ALA A 92 -8.20 9.63 -0.11
C ALA A 92 -8.21 11.09 0.36
N SER A 93 -8.18 12.01 -0.58
CA SER A 93 -8.33 13.43 -0.29
C SER A 93 -9.04 14.13 -1.44
N GLY A 94 -9.64 15.30 -1.19
CA GLY A 94 -10.32 16.08 -2.22
C GLY A 94 -9.48 16.26 -3.49
N PRO A 95 -8.22 16.74 -3.42
CA PRO A 95 -7.37 16.87 -4.59
C PRO A 95 -7.08 15.52 -5.29
N GLY A 96 -6.89 14.44 -4.53
CA GLY A 96 -6.69 13.10 -5.12
C GLY A 96 -7.92 12.63 -5.90
N ILE A 97 -9.12 12.78 -5.33
CA ILE A 97 -10.40 12.42 -5.96
C ILE A 97 -10.61 13.23 -7.24
N LEU A 98 -10.37 14.55 -7.21
CA LEU A 98 -10.52 15.41 -8.40
C LEU A 98 -9.49 15.08 -9.49
N GLY A 99 -8.26 14.74 -9.11
CA GLY A 99 -7.23 14.27 -10.05
C GLY A 99 -7.62 12.95 -10.73
N GLU A 100 -8.20 12.01 -9.98
CA GLU A 100 -8.72 10.75 -10.54
C GLU A 100 -9.94 10.97 -11.45
N LEU A 101 -10.87 11.85 -11.06
CA LEU A 101 -12.02 12.22 -11.90
C LEU A 101 -11.56 12.78 -13.24
N LEU A 102 -10.58 13.68 -13.23
CA LEU A 102 -10.01 14.24 -14.46
C LEU A 102 -9.30 13.16 -15.28
N SER A 103 -8.51 12.28 -14.65
CA SER A 103 -7.86 11.15 -15.32
C SER A 103 -8.87 10.25 -16.03
N ALA A 104 -9.97 9.91 -15.36
CA ALA A 104 -11.06 9.12 -15.95
C ALA A 104 -11.73 9.86 -17.11
N GLY A 105 -11.98 11.16 -16.97
CA GLY A 105 -12.58 12.00 -18.00
C GLY A 105 -11.71 12.16 -19.26
N LEU A 106 -10.39 12.22 -19.12
CA LEU A 106 -9.46 12.27 -20.24
C LEU A 106 -9.37 10.93 -21.00
N GLY A 107 -9.60 9.80 -20.32
CA GLY A 107 -9.60 8.47 -20.93
C GLY A 107 -8.25 8.06 -21.54
N VAL A 108 -7.13 8.59 -21.02
CA VAL A 108 -5.79 8.39 -21.57
C VAL A 108 -5.29 6.98 -21.31
N GLN A 109 -4.59 6.41 -22.28
CA GLN A 109 -3.89 5.13 -22.16
C GLN A 109 -2.37 5.39 -22.12
N GLY A 110 -1.77 5.25 -20.92
CA GLY A 110 -0.37 5.58 -20.63
C GLY A 110 0.64 4.47 -20.91
N MET A 111 0.36 3.53 -21.81
CA MET A 111 1.25 2.39 -22.07
C MET A 111 2.55 2.77 -22.76
N LEU A 112 2.50 3.71 -23.72
CA LEU A 112 3.62 4.20 -24.51
C LEU A 112 3.70 5.72 -24.39
N TRP A 113 4.89 6.27 -24.58
CA TRP A 113 5.03 7.71 -24.74
C TRP A 113 4.16 8.24 -25.90
N ALA A 114 4.15 7.54 -27.03
CA ALA A 114 3.37 7.93 -28.20
C ALA A 114 1.85 7.95 -27.98
N THR A 115 1.31 7.12 -27.08
CA THR A 115 -0.13 7.10 -26.78
C THR A 115 -0.56 8.21 -25.83
N SER A 116 0.37 8.74 -25.03
CA SER A 116 0.19 9.97 -24.24
C SER A 116 1.53 10.49 -23.71
N PRO A 117 2.22 11.38 -24.43
CA PRO A 117 3.46 11.99 -23.95
C PRO A 117 3.30 12.64 -22.57
N ALA A 118 2.19 13.37 -22.36
CA ALA A 118 1.91 14.03 -21.08
C ALA A 118 1.75 13.02 -19.92
N CYS A 119 1.16 11.86 -20.16
CA CYS A 119 1.03 10.82 -19.13
C CYS A 119 2.41 10.30 -18.72
N THR A 120 3.26 9.95 -19.68
CA THR A 120 4.60 9.42 -19.44
C THR A 120 5.50 10.46 -18.77
N GLU A 121 5.54 11.70 -19.31
CA GLU A 121 6.45 12.74 -18.83
C GLU A 121 6.04 13.24 -17.44
N LEU A 122 4.74 13.40 -17.17
CA LEU A 122 4.27 13.76 -15.84
C LEU A 122 4.57 12.65 -14.82
N GLU A 123 4.43 11.37 -15.20
CA GLU A 123 4.77 10.27 -14.30
C GLU A 123 6.25 10.27 -13.94
N THR A 124 7.12 10.37 -14.95
CA THR A 124 8.56 10.48 -14.74
C THR A 124 8.92 11.66 -13.83
N HIS A 125 8.31 12.82 -14.07
CA HIS A 125 8.56 14.04 -13.29
C HIS A 125 8.08 13.90 -11.84
N MET A 126 6.91 13.31 -11.60
CA MET A 126 6.40 13.09 -10.25
C MET A 126 7.26 12.11 -9.47
N LEU A 127 7.74 11.06 -10.12
CA LEU A 127 8.63 10.08 -9.50
C LEU A 127 9.98 10.71 -9.14
N ASP A 128 10.55 11.56 -9.98
CA ASP A 128 11.77 12.30 -9.66
C ASP A 128 11.55 13.35 -8.53
N TRP A 129 10.36 13.97 -8.45
CA TRP A 129 10.01 14.80 -7.30
C TRP A 129 9.97 13.99 -6.01
N LEU A 130 9.36 12.80 -6.05
CA LEU A 130 9.27 11.93 -4.87
C LEU A 130 10.64 11.42 -4.43
N VAL A 131 11.58 11.15 -5.34
CA VAL A 131 12.98 10.84 -4.98
C VAL A 131 13.56 11.95 -4.09
N LYS A 132 13.38 13.22 -4.50
CA LYS A 132 13.87 14.38 -3.73
C LYS A 132 13.08 14.62 -2.44
N MET A 133 11.76 14.46 -2.47
CA MET A 133 10.89 14.71 -1.32
C MET A 133 11.13 13.70 -0.20
N LEU A 134 11.37 12.43 -0.55
CA LEU A 134 11.59 11.32 0.38
C LEU A 134 13.07 11.07 0.67
N ASP A 135 13.97 11.91 0.11
CA ASP A 135 15.42 11.77 0.24
C ASP A 135 15.93 10.39 -0.18
N LEU A 136 15.36 9.85 -1.28
CA LEU A 136 15.82 8.59 -1.83
C LEU A 136 17.16 8.80 -2.58
N PRO A 137 18.01 7.77 -2.67
CA PRO A 137 19.28 7.83 -3.40
C PRO A 137 19.11 8.26 -4.85
N ASP A 138 20.01 9.10 -5.35
CA ASP A 138 19.99 9.65 -6.73
C ASP A 138 20.01 8.57 -7.83
N LYS A 139 20.45 7.34 -7.50
CA LYS A 139 20.39 6.22 -8.44
C LYS A 139 18.98 5.85 -8.88
N PHE A 140 17.94 6.31 -8.16
CA PHE A 140 16.54 6.15 -8.51
C PHE A 140 15.98 7.28 -9.37
N LEU A 141 16.75 8.32 -9.69
CA LEU A 141 16.36 9.36 -10.63
C LEU A 141 16.31 8.85 -12.07
N SER A 142 15.36 9.36 -12.84
CA SER A 142 15.19 9.02 -14.26
C SER A 142 16.37 9.47 -15.14
N SER A 143 17.14 10.45 -14.69
CA SER A 143 18.33 10.98 -15.39
C SER A 143 19.53 10.04 -15.35
N GLY A 144 19.51 9.01 -14.49
CA GLY A 144 20.57 7.99 -14.35
C GLY A 144 20.25 6.68 -15.04
N ALA A 145 20.89 5.60 -14.58
CA ALA A 145 20.62 4.22 -15.03
C ALA A 145 19.33 3.65 -14.44
N GLY A 146 18.85 4.20 -13.34
CA GLY A 146 17.63 3.80 -12.66
C GLY A 146 16.39 4.57 -13.11
N GLY A 147 15.40 4.59 -12.25
CA GLY A 147 14.13 5.32 -12.43
C GLY A 147 13.00 4.66 -11.67
N GLY A 148 11.83 5.27 -11.77
CA GLY A 148 10.62 4.76 -11.15
C GLY A 148 9.49 4.54 -12.14
N VAL A 149 8.46 3.82 -11.71
CA VAL A 149 7.17 3.62 -12.39
C VAL A 149 6.05 3.57 -11.36
N ILE A 150 4.89 4.16 -11.69
CA ILE A 150 3.70 4.05 -10.83
C ILE A 150 2.95 2.76 -11.17
N GLN A 151 2.92 1.83 -10.23
CA GLN A 151 2.14 0.59 -10.30
C GLN A 151 0.83 0.70 -9.51
N ASP A 152 0.03 -0.37 -9.50
CA ASP A 152 -1.18 -0.45 -8.70
C ASP A 152 -0.88 -0.59 -7.20
N THR A 153 -0.07 -1.59 -6.83
CA THR A 153 0.22 -1.91 -5.44
C THR A 153 1.67 -2.37 -5.25
N ALA A 154 2.18 -2.29 -4.01
CA ALA A 154 3.46 -2.87 -3.63
C ALA A 154 3.57 -4.39 -3.91
N SER A 155 2.43 -5.10 -4.00
CA SER A 155 2.45 -6.51 -4.41
C SER A 155 2.94 -6.70 -5.84
N SER A 156 2.52 -5.84 -6.77
CA SER A 156 3.00 -5.83 -8.15
C SER A 156 4.45 -5.35 -8.23
N ALA A 157 4.82 -4.33 -7.45
CA ALA A 157 6.20 -3.84 -7.36
C ALA A 157 7.17 -4.93 -6.90
N SER A 158 6.84 -5.62 -5.79
CA SER A 158 7.66 -6.72 -5.26
C SER A 158 7.76 -7.89 -6.23
N LEU A 159 6.67 -8.22 -6.96
CA LEU A 159 6.72 -9.24 -8.00
C LEU A 159 7.64 -8.82 -9.15
N CYS A 160 7.55 -7.59 -9.63
CA CYS A 160 8.43 -7.08 -10.69
C CYS A 160 9.90 -7.06 -10.24
N ALA A 161 10.17 -6.65 -9.00
CA ALA A 161 11.50 -6.70 -8.41
C ALA A 161 12.07 -8.14 -8.36
N LEU A 162 11.24 -9.10 -7.93
CA LEU A 162 11.62 -10.51 -7.88
C LEU A 162 11.87 -11.08 -9.29
N LEU A 163 11.05 -10.72 -10.29
CA LEU A 163 11.26 -11.15 -11.68
C LEU A 163 12.57 -10.58 -12.23
N ALA A 164 12.87 -9.30 -12.00
CA ALA A 164 14.14 -8.69 -12.38
C ALA A 164 15.34 -9.37 -11.69
N ALA A 165 15.22 -9.65 -10.41
CA ALA A 165 16.23 -10.37 -9.63
C ALA A 165 16.46 -11.79 -10.15
N ARG A 166 15.39 -12.51 -10.47
CA ARG A 166 15.42 -13.85 -11.08
C ARG A 166 16.18 -13.87 -12.39
N GLU A 167 15.84 -12.95 -13.30
CA GLU A 167 16.47 -12.88 -14.62
C GLU A 167 17.92 -12.40 -14.52
N ARG A 168 18.23 -11.42 -13.65
CA ARG A 168 19.62 -11.02 -13.39
C ARG A 168 20.47 -12.20 -12.90
N THR A 169 19.93 -13.01 -11.99
CA THR A 169 20.65 -14.15 -11.40
C THR A 169 20.87 -15.29 -12.39
N THR A 170 19.93 -15.48 -13.32
CA THR A 170 19.99 -16.60 -14.29
C THR A 170 20.47 -16.19 -15.67
N GLY A 171 20.82 -14.92 -15.89
CA GLY A 171 21.17 -14.42 -17.23
C GLY A 171 20.03 -14.62 -18.24
N SER A 172 18.80 -14.31 -17.82
CA SER A 172 17.55 -14.45 -18.59
C SER A 172 17.17 -15.89 -18.95
N ALA A 173 17.81 -16.89 -18.32
CA ALA A 173 17.51 -18.29 -18.61
C ALA A 173 16.13 -18.73 -18.10
N SER A 174 15.62 -18.11 -17.01
CA SER A 174 14.31 -18.45 -16.48
C SER A 174 13.17 -18.01 -17.40
N ASN A 175 13.28 -16.86 -18.07
CA ASN A 175 12.32 -16.44 -19.09
C ASN A 175 12.30 -17.37 -20.33
N GLN A 176 13.42 -18.02 -20.62
CA GLN A 176 13.55 -18.91 -21.79
C GLN A 176 13.13 -20.35 -21.49
N ARG A 177 13.42 -20.86 -20.28
CA ARG A 177 13.36 -22.30 -19.97
C ARG A 177 12.59 -22.64 -18.69
N GLY A 178 12.10 -21.63 -17.97
CA GLY A 178 11.53 -21.80 -16.65
C GLY A 178 12.56 -21.89 -15.52
N CYS A 179 12.11 -21.98 -14.29
CA CYS A 179 12.97 -22.13 -13.11
C CYS A 179 13.35 -23.61 -12.91
N ASP A 180 14.58 -23.87 -12.50
CA ASP A 180 15.14 -25.22 -12.26
C ASP A 180 15.12 -25.64 -10.79
N GLY A 181 14.45 -24.88 -9.91
CA GLY A 181 14.30 -25.17 -8.49
C GLY A 181 15.50 -24.77 -7.62
N ARG A 182 16.53 -24.12 -8.17
CA ARG A 182 17.70 -23.70 -7.41
C ARG A 182 17.58 -22.29 -6.84
N LEU A 183 16.76 -21.40 -7.43
CA LEU A 183 16.60 -20.03 -7.00
C LEU A 183 15.97 -19.94 -5.61
N VAL A 184 16.53 -19.10 -4.75
CA VAL A 184 16.05 -18.89 -3.37
C VAL A 184 15.86 -17.40 -3.10
N ALA A 185 14.73 -17.07 -2.46
CA ALA A 185 14.39 -15.74 -1.98
C ALA A 185 14.34 -15.71 -0.45
N TYR A 186 14.60 -14.55 0.13
CA TYR A 186 14.67 -14.33 1.57
C TYR A 186 13.82 -13.14 1.98
N THR A 187 13.14 -13.24 3.12
CA THR A 187 12.47 -12.14 3.78
C THR A 187 12.31 -12.43 5.27
N SER A 188 11.90 -11.45 6.10
CA SER A 188 11.62 -11.73 7.50
C SER A 188 10.30 -12.46 7.71
N SER A 189 10.13 -13.11 8.86
CA SER A 189 8.86 -13.69 9.28
C SER A 189 7.75 -12.65 9.48
N GLN A 190 8.10 -11.35 9.54
CA GLN A 190 7.19 -10.22 9.70
C GLN A 190 6.84 -9.51 8.37
N ALA A 191 7.43 -9.93 7.26
CA ALA A 191 7.18 -9.35 5.95
C ALA A 191 5.72 -9.57 5.50
N HIS A 192 5.26 -8.68 4.63
CA HIS A 192 3.93 -8.82 4.05
C HIS A 192 3.80 -10.09 3.19
N SER A 193 2.65 -10.74 3.23
CA SER A 193 2.36 -11.99 2.49
C SER A 193 2.50 -11.88 0.96
N SER A 194 2.58 -10.67 0.42
CA SER A 194 2.85 -10.42 -1.01
C SER A 194 4.16 -11.07 -1.48
N ILE A 195 5.18 -11.15 -0.61
CA ILE A 195 6.46 -11.76 -0.95
C ILE A 195 6.31 -13.28 -1.17
N ALA A 196 5.62 -13.98 -0.26
CA ALA A 196 5.33 -15.41 -0.44
C ALA A 196 4.48 -15.64 -1.71
N LYS A 197 3.50 -14.77 -1.97
CA LYS A 197 2.69 -14.81 -3.19
C LYS A 197 3.54 -14.55 -4.44
N ALA A 198 4.44 -13.57 -4.41
CA ALA A 198 5.34 -13.26 -5.53
C ALA A 198 6.25 -14.46 -5.86
N VAL A 199 6.83 -15.12 -4.84
CA VAL A 199 7.66 -16.32 -5.00
C VAL A 199 6.91 -17.46 -5.70
N LYS A 200 5.63 -17.68 -5.34
CA LYS A 200 4.77 -18.67 -6.02
C LYS A 200 4.51 -18.29 -7.47
N ILE A 201 4.12 -17.04 -7.74
CA ILE A 201 3.80 -16.56 -9.09
C ILE A 201 5.05 -16.56 -9.99
N ALA A 202 6.21 -16.16 -9.46
CA ALA A 202 7.47 -16.14 -10.19
C ALA A 202 8.03 -17.55 -10.48
N GLY A 203 7.40 -18.61 -9.98
CA GLY A 203 7.77 -20.00 -10.22
C GLY A 203 9.01 -20.48 -9.47
N LEU A 204 9.43 -19.78 -8.39
CA LEU A 204 10.53 -20.26 -7.56
C LEU A 204 10.11 -21.47 -6.71
N GLY A 205 8.83 -21.54 -6.32
CA GLY A 205 8.27 -22.51 -5.38
C GLY A 205 8.36 -22.04 -3.93
N GLU A 206 7.32 -22.32 -3.15
CA GLU A 206 7.19 -21.88 -1.75
C GLU A 206 8.34 -22.38 -0.86
N GLU A 207 8.82 -23.60 -1.10
CA GLU A 207 9.96 -24.22 -0.41
C GLU A 207 11.28 -23.45 -0.59
N ASN A 208 11.37 -22.58 -1.59
CA ASN A 208 12.54 -21.75 -1.85
C ASN A 208 12.40 -20.32 -1.31
N LEU A 209 11.39 -20.04 -0.48
CA LEU A 209 11.32 -18.84 0.34
C LEU A 209 11.88 -19.13 1.74
N ARG A 210 12.89 -18.40 2.16
CA ARG A 210 13.44 -18.47 3.50
C ARG A 210 12.86 -17.36 4.36
N LEU A 211 12.19 -17.72 5.44
CA LEU A 211 11.74 -16.78 6.46
C LEU A 211 12.84 -16.62 7.50
N ILE A 212 13.49 -15.47 7.45
CA ILE A 212 14.59 -15.13 8.37
C ILE A 212 14.01 -14.73 9.72
N PRO A 213 14.55 -15.25 10.84
CA PRO A 213 14.13 -14.86 12.18
C PRO A 213 14.32 -13.35 12.42
N VAL A 214 13.52 -12.83 13.33
CA VAL A 214 13.58 -11.44 13.79
C VAL A 214 14.19 -11.34 15.20
N ASP A 215 14.57 -10.14 15.58
CA ASP A 215 15.01 -9.79 16.93
C ASP A 215 13.82 -9.44 17.86
N ASP A 216 14.12 -9.00 19.08
CA ASP A 216 13.11 -8.58 20.08
C ASP A 216 12.34 -7.31 19.67
N HIS A 217 12.78 -6.61 18.62
CA HIS A 217 12.07 -5.48 18.00
C HIS A 217 11.31 -5.86 16.72
N PHE A 218 11.25 -7.16 16.41
CA PHE A 218 10.62 -7.73 15.22
C PHE A 218 11.29 -7.34 13.90
N ALA A 219 12.54 -6.87 13.93
CA ALA A 219 13.37 -6.57 12.77
C ALA A 219 14.14 -7.81 12.30
N MET A 220 14.36 -7.95 10.99
CA MET A 220 15.13 -9.05 10.41
C MET A 220 16.54 -9.12 11.03
N ARG A 221 16.98 -10.32 11.44
CA ARG A 221 18.32 -10.55 11.95
C ARG A 221 19.34 -10.71 10.81
N PRO A 222 20.29 -9.77 10.64
CA PRO A 222 21.29 -9.84 9.57
C PRO A 222 22.24 -11.05 9.70
N ASP A 223 22.59 -11.43 10.92
CA ASP A 223 23.44 -12.59 11.18
C ASP A 223 22.79 -13.89 10.72
N ALA A 224 21.46 -14.03 10.95
CA ALA A 224 20.69 -15.18 10.50
C ALA A 224 20.54 -15.18 8.96
N LEU A 225 20.34 -14.01 8.33
CA LEU A 225 20.32 -13.88 6.88
C LEU A 225 21.65 -14.33 6.27
N ALA A 226 22.77 -13.83 6.77
CA ALA A 226 24.11 -14.19 6.27
C ALA A 226 24.38 -15.70 6.39
N ALA A 227 24.02 -16.29 7.55
CA ALA A 227 24.15 -17.73 7.78
C ALA A 227 23.32 -18.56 6.80
N GLN A 228 22.05 -18.16 6.57
CA GLN A 228 21.14 -18.87 5.66
C GLN A 228 21.60 -18.77 4.20
N VAL A 229 22.02 -17.59 3.73
CA VAL A 229 22.56 -17.41 2.37
C VAL A 229 23.79 -18.30 2.14
N LYS A 230 24.71 -18.35 3.14
CA LYS A 230 25.88 -19.22 3.07
C LYS A 230 25.49 -20.70 3.00
N GLN A 231 24.55 -21.14 3.81
CA GLN A 231 24.04 -22.51 3.83
C GLN A 231 23.43 -22.90 2.47
N ASP A 232 22.54 -22.04 1.91
CA ASP A 232 21.90 -22.30 0.63
C ASP A 232 22.92 -22.40 -0.52
N ARG A 233 23.96 -21.54 -0.53
CA ARG A 233 25.08 -21.64 -1.50
C ARG A 233 25.84 -22.94 -1.38
N GLN A 234 26.14 -23.39 -0.19
CA GLN A 234 26.81 -24.68 0.06
C GLN A 234 25.95 -25.87 -0.41
N ALA A 235 24.61 -25.72 -0.36
CA ALA A 235 23.66 -26.69 -0.88
C ALA A 235 23.44 -26.60 -2.40
N GLY A 236 24.20 -25.76 -3.11
CA GLY A 236 24.10 -25.59 -4.58
C GLY A 236 22.89 -24.76 -5.02
N LYS A 237 22.24 -24.05 -4.09
CA LYS A 237 21.16 -23.11 -4.40
C LYS A 237 21.72 -21.77 -4.91
N LEU A 238 20.85 -20.99 -5.54
CA LEU A 238 21.16 -19.69 -6.12
C LEU A 238 20.35 -18.59 -5.39
N PRO A 239 20.91 -17.98 -4.32
CA PRO A 239 20.33 -16.80 -3.71
C PRO A 239 20.12 -15.69 -4.74
N CYS A 240 18.88 -15.24 -4.94
CA CYS A 240 18.57 -14.24 -5.96
C CYS A 240 17.93 -12.98 -5.43
N PHE A 241 17.20 -13.04 -4.31
CA PHE A 241 16.36 -11.94 -3.86
C PHE A 241 16.26 -11.88 -2.33
N VAL A 242 16.46 -10.70 -1.75
CA VAL A 242 16.13 -10.36 -0.36
C VAL A 242 15.09 -9.24 -0.38
N CYS A 243 14.01 -9.41 0.37
CA CYS A 243 13.10 -8.32 0.68
C CYS A 243 13.28 -7.91 2.12
N ALA A 244 13.80 -6.71 2.36
CA ALA A 244 13.80 -6.03 3.64
C ALA A 244 12.60 -5.09 3.72
N THR A 245 12.01 -4.93 4.91
CA THR A 245 10.80 -4.11 5.08
C THR A 245 11.07 -2.93 6.01
N VAL A 246 10.72 -1.75 5.55
CA VAL A 246 10.72 -0.51 6.35
C VAL A 246 9.30 -0.23 6.80
N GLY A 247 8.98 -0.65 8.01
CA GLY A 247 7.65 -0.64 8.58
C GLY A 247 6.85 -1.89 8.26
N THR A 248 7.20 -3.01 8.91
CA THR A 248 6.52 -4.30 8.73
C THR A 248 5.02 -4.22 9.01
N THR A 249 4.25 -5.00 8.29
CA THR A 249 2.78 -4.96 8.37
C THR A 249 2.25 -5.27 9.77
N SER A 250 2.89 -6.19 10.50
CA SER A 250 2.43 -6.62 11.83
C SER A 250 2.75 -5.62 12.92
N SER A 251 4.00 -5.12 12.98
CA SER A 251 4.55 -4.38 14.13
C SER A 251 5.11 -3.00 13.78
N ASN A 252 5.20 -2.64 12.49
CA ASN A 252 5.90 -1.48 11.98
C ASN A 252 7.43 -1.50 12.28
N ALA A 253 8.01 -2.69 12.45
CA ALA A 253 9.44 -2.86 12.64
C ALA A 253 10.23 -2.38 11.42
N LEU A 254 11.44 -1.92 11.65
CA LEU A 254 12.37 -1.42 10.63
C LEU A 254 13.51 -2.41 10.49
N ASP A 255 13.60 -3.09 9.35
CA ASP A 255 14.72 -3.98 9.06
C ASP A 255 16.02 -3.18 8.91
N PRO A 256 17.17 -3.64 9.44
CA PRO A 256 18.44 -2.91 9.42
C PRO A 256 19.07 -2.95 8.03
N LEU A 257 18.69 -1.97 7.18
CA LEU A 257 19.11 -1.91 5.78
C LEU A 257 20.63 -1.83 5.57
N PRO A 258 21.43 -1.12 6.42
CA PRO A 258 22.87 -1.07 6.24
C PRO A 258 23.51 -2.46 6.26
N GLU A 259 23.20 -3.27 7.27
CA GLU A 259 23.78 -4.61 7.46
C GLU A 259 23.25 -5.58 6.42
N ILE A 260 21.93 -5.58 6.15
CA ILE A 260 21.31 -6.42 5.11
C ILE A 260 21.87 -6.07 3.74
N GLY A 261 22.02 -4.79 3.43
CA GLY A 261 22.54 -4.31 2.15
C GLY A 261 24.00 -4.71 1.91
N LEU A 262 24.84 -4.68 2.95
CA LEU A 262 26.22 -5.16 2.85
C LEU A 262 26.27 -6.65 2.53
N ILE A 263 25.44 -7.48 3.18
CA ILE A 263 25.32 -8.91 2.90
C ILE A 263 24.87 -9.13 1.44
N CYS A 264 23.82 -8.43 0.99
CA CYS A 264 23.30 -8.55 -0.36
C CYS A 264 24.34 -8.19 -1.41
N ARG A 265 25.09 -7.09 -1.19
CA ARG A 265 26.16 -6.63 -2.08
C ARG A 265 27.31 -7.64 -2.14
N GLU A 266 27.80 -8.13 -0.99
CA GLU A 266 28.88 -9.14 -0.92
C GLU A 266 28.48 -10.42 -1.63
N GLN A 267 27.23 -10.84 -1.45
CA GLN A 267 26.71 -12.09 -1.99
C GLN A 267 26.11 -11.94 -3.40
N ASN A 268 26.11 -10.73 -3.99
CA ASN A 268 25.49 -10.42 -5.29
C ASN A 268 24.02 -10.91 -5.35
N VAL A 269 23.24 -10.56 -4.34
CA VAL A 269 21.80 -10.86 -4.24
C VAL A 269 21.03 -9.55 -4.38
N TRP A 270 19.90 -9.55 -5.09
CA TRP A 270 19.05 -8.38 -5.25
C TRP A 270 18.42 -7.98 -3.90
N LEU A 271 18.59 -6.72 -3.51
CA LEU A 271 17.90 -6.16 -2.36
C LEU A 271 16.71 -5.31 -2.82
N HIS A 272 15.51 -5.75 -2.47
CA HIS A 272 14.28 -4.97 -2.58
C HIS A 272 13.89 -4.43 -1.20
N VAL A 273 13.55 -3.16 -1.12
CA VAL A 273 13.05 -2.53 0.11
C VAL A 273 11.55 -2.24 -0.04
N ASP A 274 10.74 -2.96 0.73
CA ASP A 274 9.31 -2.70 0.86
C ASP A 274 9.08 -1.66 1.96
N ALA A 275 8.81 -0.43 1.55
CA ALA A 275 8.46 0.68 2.42
C ALA A 275 7.01 1.17 2.15
N ALA A 276 6.13 0.23 1.79
CA ALA A 276 4.78 0.50 1.28
C ALA A 276 3.97 1.49 2.11
N MET A 277 4.07 1.43 3.44
CA MET A 277 3.41 2.39 4.33
C MET A 277 4.40 3.47 4.81
N SER A 278 5.47 3.03 5.44
CA SER A 278 6.33 3.90 6.24
C SER A 278 7.27 4.77 5.41
N GLY A 279 7.49 4.42 4.14
CA GLY A 279 8.32 5.23 3.24
C GLY A 279 7.86 6.69 3.12
N THR A 280 6.54 6.94 3.24
CA THR A 280 6.00 8.31 3.25
C THR A 280 6.54 9.15 4.42
N ALA A 281 6.91 8.55 5.55
CA ALA A 281 7.42 9.29 6.71
C ALA A 281 8.71 10.06 6.39
N ALA A 282 9.52 9.58 5.47
CA ALA A 282 10.78 10.22 5.08
C ALA A 282 10.61 11.60 4.40
N ILE A 283 9.36 12.01 4.07
CA ILE A 283 9.09 13.40 3.68
C ILE A 283 9.46 14.38 4.80
N CYS A 284 9.42 13.92 6.07
CA CYS A 284 9.85 14.65 7.25
C CYS A 284 11.34 14.35 7.51
N PRO A 285 12.23 15.36 7.54
CA PRO A 285 13.66 15.13 7.72
C PRO A 285 14.03 14.30 8.95
N GLU A 286 13.29 14.48 10.05
CA GLU A 286 13.50 13.76 11.31
C GLU A 286 13.18 12.26 11.24
N PHE A 287 12.45 11.80 10.22
CA PHE A 287 12.14 10.37 10.04
C PHE A 287 12.96 9.70 8.93
N ARG A 288 13.90 10.42 8.30
CA ARG A 288 14.73 9.87 7.20
C ARG A 288 15.65 8.74 7.63
N TYR A 289 15.93 8.60 8.94
CA TYR A 289 16.67 7.47 9.48
C TYR A 289 16.12 6.10 9.09
N ILE A 290 14.82 6.03 8.73
CA ILE A 290 14.21 4.79 8.25
C ILE A 290 14.78 4.31 6.90
N HIS A 291 15.46 5.19 6.18
CA HIS A 291 16.11 4.92 4.90
C HIS A 291 17.63 4.76 4.99
N ASP A 292 18.22 4.79 6.21
CA ASP A 292 19.65 4.56 6.37
C ASP A 292 20.05 3.21 5.74
N GLY A 293 21.00 3.20 4.80
CA GLY A 293 21.42 2.03 4.03
C GLY A 293 20.65 1.79 2.73
N LEU A 294 19.65 2.63 2.37
CA LEU A 294 18.87 2.49 1.14
C LEU A 294 19.72 2.65 -0.13
N GLU A 295 20.87 3.30 -0.04
CA GLU A 295 21.85 3.38 -1.15
C GLU A 295 22.40 2.00 -1.56
N LEU A 296 22.20 0.97 -0.76
CA LEU A 296 22.56 -0.41 -1.07
C LEU A 296 21.48 -1.19 -1.80
N ALA A 297 20.22 -0.70 -1.82
CA ALA A 297 19.09 -1.41 -2.42
C ALA A 297 19.12 -1.38 -3.94
N ASP A 298 18.72 -2.47 -4.59
CA ASP A 298 18.50 -2.55 -6.04
C ASP A 298 17.13 -1.98 -6.44
N SER A 299 16.14 -2.08 -5.57
CA SER A 299 14.78 -1.57 -5.78
C SER A 299 14.10 -1.17 -4.48
N TYR A 300 13.11 -0.29 -4.62
CA TYR A 300 12.35 0.28 -3.51
C TYR A 300 10.90 0.52 -3.93
N CYS A 301 9.95 0.37 -3.01
CA CYS A 301 8.58 0.81 -3.25
C CYS A 301 7.97 1.52 -2.05
N CYS A 302 7.07 2.48 -2.33
CA CYS A 302 6.19 3.10 -1.35
C CYS A 302 4.83 3.42 -1.97
N ASN A 303 3.77 3.41 -1.14
CA ASN A 303 2.40 3.57 -1.61
C ASN A 303 1.83 4.95 -1.24
N PRO A 304 1.79 5.93 -2.15
CA PRO A 304 1.07 7.19 -1.91
C PRO A 304 -0.39 6.97 -1.49
N HIS A 305 -1.02 5.87 -1.94
CA HIS A 305 -2.39 5.53 -1.58
C HIS A 305 -2.57 5.04 -0.13
N LYS A 306 -1.48 4.83 0.64
CA LYS A 306 -1.56 4.47 2.06
C LYS A 306 -1.45 5.70 2.96
N TRP A 307 -0.39 6.49 2.87
CA TRP A 307 -0.13 7.57 3.83
C TRP A 307 0.21 8.92 3.20
N MET A 308 0.02 9.06 1.88
CA MET A 308 0.27 10.32 1.17
C MET A 308 -1.02 10.89 0.54
N PHE A 309 -2.17 10.70 1.19
CA PHE A 309 -3.48 11.31 0.84
C PHE A 309 -3.90 11.13 -0.62
N THR A 310 -3.36 10.12 -1.28
CA THR A 310 -3.65 9.76 -2.66
C THR A 310 -4.61 8.57 -2.67
N ASN A 311 -5.73 8.68 -3.37
CA ASN A 311 -6.70 7.60 -3.43
C ASN A 311 -6.17 6.35 -4.12
N PHE A 312 -6.64 5.19 -3.66
CA PHE A 312 -6.31 3.88 -4.21
C PHE A 312 -6.66 3.80 -5.72
N ASP A 313 -5.79 3.25 -6.62
CA ASP A 313 -4.52 2.61 -6.41
C ASP A 313 -3.33 3.48 -6.90
N CYS A 314 -2.21 3.45 -6.15
CA CYS A 314 -0.99 4.17 -6.52
C CYS A 314 0.18 3.67 -5.67
N ASP A 315 1.13 2.97 -6.30
CA ASP A 315 2.40 2.54 -5.73
C ASP A 315 3.55 3.11 -6.56
N CYS A 316 4.55 3.69 -5.93
CA CYS A 316 5.76 4.18 -6.57
C CYS A 316 6.86 3.15 -6.41
N PHE A 317 7.19 2.47 -7.50
CA PHE A 317 8.23 1.47 -7.58
C PHE A 317 9.46 2.02 -8.27
N TYR A 318 10.63 1.84 -7.68
CA TYR A 318 11.92 2.33 -8.18
C TYR A 318 12.91 1.20 -8.34
N VAL A 319 13.76 1.31 -9.35
CA VAL A 319 14.90 0.40 -9.59
C VAL A 319 16.17 1.19 -9.83
N ALA A 320 17.29 0.70 -9.32
CA ALA A 320 18.60 1.31 -9.53
C ALA A 320 19.16 1.03 -10.94
N ASP A 321 18.71 -0.04 -11.59
CA ASP A 321 19.00 -0.41 -12.97
C ASP A 321 17.71 -0.77 -13.71
N ARG A 322 17.22 0.19 -14.52
CA ARG A 322 16.02 -0.02 -15.34
C ARG A 322 16.18 -1.10 -16.40
N LYS A 323 17.43 -1.33 -16.86
CA LYS A 323 17.70 -2.32 -17.88
C LYS A 323 17.37 -3.73 -17.40
N ALA A 324 17.75 -4.07 -16.16
CA ALA A 324 17.42 -5.35 -15.56
C ALA A 324 15.91 -5.59 -15.46
N LEU A 325 15.13 -4.56 -15.15
CA LEU A 325 13.67 -4.64 -15.10
C LEU A 325 13.05 -4.81 -16.48
N ILE A 326 13.48 -3.99 -17.46
CA ILE A 326 12.98 -4.02 -18.82
C ILE A 326 13.32 -5.37 -19.49
N GLU A 327 14.54 -5.88 -19.35
CA GLU A 327 14.94 -7.19 -19.90
C GLU A 327 14.11 -8.34 -19.31
N ALA A 328 13.67 -8.23 -18.05
CA ALA A 328 12.84 -9.25 -17.43
C ALA A 328 11.39 -9.24 -17.93
N LEU A 329 10.83 -8.08 -18.30
CA LEU A 329 9.40 -7.91 -18.55
C LEU A 329 9.03 -7.57 -19.98
N SER A 330 9.97 -7.04 -20.79
CA SER A 330 9.66 -6.51 -22.11
C SER A 330 9.37 -7.62 -23.12
N ILE A 331 8.31 -7.39 -23.90
CA ILE A 331 8.02 -8.10 -25.16
C ILE A 331 7.73 -7.03 -26.21
N LEU A 332 8.49 -7.00 -27.30
CA LEU A 332 8.39 -5.99 -28.38
C LEU A 332 7.70 -6.57 -29.62
N PRO A 333 6.36 -6.73 -29.63
CA PRO A 333 5.63 -7.07 -30.84
C PRO A 333 5.68 -5.92 -31.85
N GLU A 334 5.64 -6.24 -33.15
CA GLU A 334 5.82 -5.28 -34.25
C GLU A 334 4.86 -4.07 -34.18
N TYR A 335 3.59 -4.31 -33.81
CA TYR A 335 2.57 -3.23 -33.74
C TYR A 335 2.81 -2.20 -32.64
N LEU A 336 3.74 -2.45 -31.73
CA LEU A 336 4.11 -1.51 -30.65
C LEU A 336 5.42 -0.77 -30.93
N ARG A 337 6.12 -1.07 -32.03
CA ARG A 337 7.32 -0.34 -32.41
C ARG A 337 6.98 1.03 -32.96
N ASN A 338 7.76 2.01 -32.56
CA ASN A 338 7.67 3.36 -33.09
C ASN A 338 9.05 4.04 -33.04
N LYS A 339 9.23 5.09 -33.87
CA LYS A 339 10.53 5.76 -34.00
C LYS A 339 11.09 6.33 -32.71
N ALA A 340 10.23 6.80 -31.81
CA ALA A 340 10.65 7.37 -30.52
C ALA A 340 11.19 6.28 -29.58
N THR A 341 10.51 5.12 -29.51
CA THR A 341 10.95 3.97 -28.74
C THR A 341 12.24 3.38 -29.29
N ASP A 342 12.33 3.21 -30.61
CA ASP A 342 13.52 2.61 -31.27
C ASP A 342 14.77 3.49 -31.10
N SER A 343 14.61 4.81 -30.93
CA SER A 343 15.72 5.74 -30.68
C SER A 343 16.23 5.71 -29.22
N GLY A 344 15.50 5.08 -28.30
CA GLY A 344 15.80 5.10 -26.85
C GLY A 344 15.61 6.47 -26.18
N ALA A 345 15.00 7.45 -26.89
CA ALA A 345 14.83 8.82 -26.42
C ALA A 345 13.67 8.97 -25.43
N VAL A 346 12.78 7.99 -25.33
CA VAL A 346 11.58 8.05 -24.50
C VAL A 346 11.45 6.79 -23.61
N ILE A 347 10.65 6.92 -22.55
CA ILE A 347 10.30 5.83 -21.68
C ILE A 347 8.94 5.27 -22.12
N ASP A 348 8.86 3.96 -22.31
CA ASP A 348 7.61 3.23 -22.51
C ASP A 348 7.32 2.39 -21.26
N TYR A 349 6.47 2.89 -20.39
CA TYR A 349 6.21 2.30 -19.07
C TYR A 349 5.53 0.93 -19.11
N ARG A 350 4.97 0.48 -20.25
CA ARG A 350 4.48 -0.89 -20.44
C ARG A 350 5.54 -1.95 -20.13
N ASP A 351 6.81 -1.62 -20.40
CA ASP A 351 7.95 -2.53 -20.22
C ASP A 351 8.48 -2.54 -18.78
N TRP A 352 7.89 -1.73 -17.87
CA TRP A 352 8.28 -1.61 -16.47
C TRP A 352 7.28 -2.27 -15.50
N GLN A 353 6.27 -2.92 -16.02
CA GLN A 353 5.19 -3.53 -15.26
C GLN A 353 4.61 -4.75 -15.99
N ILE A 354 3.73 -5.51 -15.32
CA ILE A 354 3.08 -6.69 -15.91
C ILE A 354 1.94 -6.30 -16.87
N PRO A 355 0.97 -5.42 -16.49
CA PRO A 355 -0.11 -5.05 -17.39
C PRO A 355 0.36 -4.15 -18.54
N LEU A 356 -0.17 -4.39 -19.75
CA LEU A 356 0.04 -3.48 -20.88
C LEU A 356 -0.64 -2.13 -20.64
N GLY A 357 -1.93 -2.17 -20.30
CA GLY A 357 -2.74 -0.98 -20.10
C GLY A 357 -2.39 -0.24 -18.81
N ARG A 358 -2.38 1.11 -18.89
CA ARG A 358 -1.98 1.98 -17.76
C ARG A 358 -2.90 3.18 -17.62
N ARG A 359 -3.38 3.41 -16.40
CA ARG A 359 -4.14 4.61 -16.02
C ARG A 359 -3.19 5.80 -15.85
N PHE A 360 -3.71 7.01 -15.97
CA PHE A 360 -2.97 8.26 -15.73
C PHE A 360 -2.85 8.56 -14.21
N ARG A 361 -2.23 7.63 -13.46
CA ARG A 361 -2.14 7.71 -11.98
C ARG A 361 -1.32 8.90 -11.49
N SER A 362 -0.31 9.33 -12.24
CA SER A 362 0.53 10.47 -11.86
C SER A 362 -0.27 11.78 -11.74
N LEU A 363 -1.42 11.89 -12.41
CA LEU A 363 -2.23 13.10 -12.35
C LEU A 363 -2.79 13.34 -10.94
N LYS A 364 -3.30 12.31 -10.26
CA LYS A 364 -3.77 12.46 -8.87
C LYS A 364 -2.62 12.74 -7.88
N VAL A 365 -1.44 12.15 -8.09
CA VAL A 365 -0.23 12.46 -7.30
C VAL A 365 0.15 13.93 -7.47
N TRP A 366 0.11 14.44 -8.71
CA TRP A 366 0.39 15.84 -9.01
C TRP A 366 -0.59 16.80 -8.34
N PHE A 367 -1.91 16.47 -8.34
CA PHE A 367 -2.93 17.26 -7.63
C PHE A 367 -2.68 17.27 -6.12
N VAL A 368 -2.38 16.13 -5.52
CA VAL A 368 -2.10 16.01 -4.08
C VAL A 368 -0.86 16.83 -3.70
N ILE A 369 0.26 16.63 -4.39
CA ILE A 369 1.50 17.35 -4.07
C ILE A 369 1.34 18.88 -4.30
N ARG A 370 0.65 19.28 -5.39
CA ARG A 370 0.41 20.70 -5.69
C ARG A 370 -0.54 21.37 -4.70
N HIS A 371 -1.50 20.62 -4.13
CA HIS A 371 -2.45 21.15 -3.16
C HIS A 371 -1.83 21.29 -1.77
N TYR A 372 -1.22 20.23 -1.26
CA TYR A 372 -0.66 20.23 0.11
C TYR A 372 0.73 20.89 0.18
N GLY A 373 1.51 20.82 -0.89
CA GLY A 373 2.95 21.11 -0.84
C GLY A 373 3.69 20.10 0.06
N VAL A 374 5.01 20.22 0.11
CA VAL A 374 5.83 19.41 1.02
C VAL A 374 5.50 19.73 2.48
N GLU A 375 5.32 21.02 2.81
CA GLU A 375 5.01 21.48 4.15
C GLU A 375 3.70 20.89 4.68
N GLY A 376 2.63 20.89 3.89
CA GLY A 376 1.33 20.35 4.29
C GLY A 376 1.39 18.84 4.49
N LEU A 377 2.09 18.10 3.61
CA LEU A 377 2.29 16.67 3.78
C LEU A 377 3.10 16.34 5.05
N GLN A 378 4.18 17.10 5.31
CA GLN A 378 4.96 16.98 6.54
C GLN A 378 4.13 17.25 7.79
N TYR A 379 3.29 18.29 7.76
CA TYR A 379 2.40 18.62 8.88
C TYR A 379 1.52 17.42 9.26
N HIS A 380 0.85 16.82 8.30
CA HIS A 380 -0.05 15.70 8.55
C HIS A 380 0.68 14.43 9.00
N VAL A 381 1.83 14.11 8.40
CA VAL A 381 2.64 12.96 8.81
C VAL A 381 3.10 13.11 10.27
N ARG A 382 3.65 14.29 10.64
CA ARG A 382 4.05 14.59 12.03
C ARG A 382 2.89 14.45 13.00
N ARG A 383 1.70 14.99 12.62
CA ARG A 383 0.51 14.91 13.44
C ARG A 383 0.07 13.47 13.69
N HIS A 384 0.04 12.63 12.65
CA HIS A 384 -0.31 11.21 12.80
C HIS A 384 0.67 10.46 13.71
N VAL A 385 1.97 10.72 13.57
CA VAL A 385 2.98 10.14 14.46
C VAL A 385 2.78 10.62 15.90
N ALA A 386 2.58 11.92 16.11
CA ALA A 386 2.33 12.47 17.43
C ALA A 386 1.08 11.88 18.10
N LEU A 387 0.00 11.68 17.35
CA LEU A 387 -1.22 11.05 17.85
C LEU A 387 -0.99 9.59 18.27
N ALA A 388 -0.25 8.82 17.46
CA ALA A 388 0.11 7.45 17.79
C ALA A 388 1.02 7.36 19.03
N GLN A 389 1.99 8.27 19.14
CA GLN A 389 2.84 8.37 20.34
C GLN A 389 2.04 8.72 21.58
N GLY A 390 1.08 9.66 21.48
CA GLY A 390 0.16 9.99 22.57
C GLY A 390 -0.66 8.78 23.02
N PHE A 391 -1.24 8.03 22.09
CA PHE A 391 -1.94 6.78 22.39
C PHE A 391 -1.01 5.75 23.07
N ALA A 392 0.20 5.60 22.59
CA ALA A 392 1.19 4.70 23.21
C ALA A 392 1.55 5.09 24.65
N VAL A 393 1.53 6.38 24.99
CA VAL A 393 1.70 6.85 26.37
C VAL A 393 0.54 6.36 27.24
N TRP A 394 -0.71 6.53 26.79
CA TRP A 394 -1.88 6.06 27.54
C TRP A 394 -1.88 4.55 27.78
N VAL A 395 -1.44 3.78 26.78
CA VAL A 395 -1.28 2.32 26.93
C VAL A 395 -0.23 1.98 28.00
N ARG A 396 0.93 2.68 28.04
CA ARG A 396 1.97 2.44 29.05
C ARG A 396 1.57 2.81 30.47
N GLU A 397 0.73 3.85 30.61
CA GLU A 397 0.29 4.36 31.91
C GLU A 397 -0.87 3.53 32.48
N ASP A 398 -1.57 2.75 31.66
CA ASP A 398 -2.67 1.89 32.12
C ASP A 398 -2.12 0.52 32.56
N PRO A 399 -2.26 0.14 33.86
CA PRO A 399 -1.71 -1.11 34.38
C PRO A 399 -2.34 -2.38 33.80
N GLY A 400 -3.49 -2.29 33.11
CA GLY A 400 -4.16 -3.43 32.46
C GLY A 400 -3.55 -3.77 31.09
N PHE A 401 -2.81 -2.85 30.48
CA PHE A 401 -2.28 -3.00 29.12
C PHE A 401 -0.76 -2.99 29.06
N GLU A 402 -0.22 -3.53 27.98
CA GLU A 402 1.18 -3.44 27.60
C GLU A 402 1.34 -3.08 26.11
N LEU A 403 2.42 -2.41 25.75
CA LEU A 403 2.87 -2.30 24.37
C LEU A 403 3.53 -3.63 23.97
N ALA A 404 3.09 -4.22 22.87
CA ALA A 404 3.60 -5.50 22.39
C ALA A 404 4.74 -5.35 21.37
N ALA A 405 5.03 -4.14 20.91
CA ALA A 405 6.13 -3.83 20.00
C ALA A 405 6.59 -2.37 20.18
N PRO A 406 7.79 -1.99 19.72
CA PRO A 406 8.20 -0.60 19.60
C PRO A 406 7.23 0.20 18.71
N VAL A 407 7.14 1.51 18.95
CA VAL A 407 6.27 2.43 18.19
C VAL A 407 7.16 3.44 17.45
N PRO A 408 7.81 3.06 16.34
CA PRO A 408 8.72 3.96 15.64
C PRO A 408 7.97 5.11 14.93
N LEU A 409 6.73 4.87 14.45
CA LEU A 409 5.95 5.83 13.69
C LEU A 409 4.48 5.86 14.17
N ASN A 410 3.55 5.46 13.31
CA ASN A 410 2.11 5.69 13.47
C ASN A 410 1.27 4.44 13.75
N LEU A 411 1.87 3.30 14.00
CA LEU A 411 1.22 2.05 14.40
C LEU A 411 1.54 1.73 15.85
N VAL A 412 0.51 1.47 16.67
CA VAL A 412 0.64 1.01 18.04
C VAL A 412 0.10 -0.42 18.16
N CYS A 413 0.99 -1.33 18.56
CA CYS A 413 0.68 -2.72 18.89
C CYS A 413 0.55 -2.84 20.41
N PHE A 414 -0.61 -3.25 20.91
CA PHE A 414 -0.89 -3.31 22.34
C PHE A 414 -1.79 -4.50 22.67
N ARG A 415 -1.78 -4.89 23.95
CA ARG A 415 -2.64 -5.97 24.44
C ARG A 415 -2.94 -5.82 25.93
N HIS A 416 -4.05 -6.38 26.38
CA HIS A 416 -4.37 -6.51 27.80
C HIS A 416 -3.70 -7.76 28.38
N HIS A 417 -3.25 -7.69 29.65
CA HIS A 417 -2.53 -8.76 30.33
C HIS A 417 -3.36 -10.04 30.56
N ALA A 418 -4.69 -9.97 30.52
CA ALA A 418 -5.60 -11.09 30.76
C ALA A 418 -5.56 -12.23 29.71
N GLY A 419 -4.69 -12.10 28.67
CA GLY A 419 -4.44 -13.16 27.69
C GLY A 419 -5.28 -13.06 26.41
N ASP A 420 -5.07 -14.05 25.52
CA ASP A 420 -5.60 -14.00 24.16
C ASP A 420 -7.13 -14.01 24.06
N ALA A 421 -7.80 -14.80 24.90
CA ALA A 421 -9.28 -14.86 24.91
C ALA A 421 -9.91 -13.51 25.27
N PHE A 422 -9.32 -12.80 26.25
CA PHE A 422 -9.78 -11.47 26.63
C PHE A 422 -9.54 -10.44 25.51
N ASN A 423 -8.35 -10.47 24.91
CA ASN A 423 -8.01 -9.55 23.80
C ASN A 423 -8.88 -9.79 22.58
N GLN A 424 -9.25 -11.05 22.29
CA GLN A 424 -10.18 -11.37 21.19
C GLN A 424 -11.58 -10.81 21.51
N ALA A 425 -12.09 -11.05 22.72
CA ALA A 425 -13.39 -10.55 23.13
C ALA A 425 -13.45 -9.00 23.14
N LEU A 426 -12.37 -8.35 23.55
CA LEU A 426 -12.24 -6.89 23.50
C LEU A 426 -12.29 -6.39 22.05
N LEU A 427 -11.52 -6.99 21.17
CA LEU A 427 -11.49 -6.63 19.72
C LEU A 427 -12.89 -6.79 19.10
N ASP A 428 -13.56 -7.92 19.39
CA ASP A 428 -14.88 -8.22 18.83
C ASP A 428 -15.92 -7.20 19.27
N ARG A 429 -15.95 -6.84 20.56
CA ARG A 429 -16.86 -5.79 21.10
C ARG A 429 -16.59 -4.42 20.49
N LEU A 430 -15.32 -4.03 20.41
CA LEU A 430 -14.94 -2.75 19.81
C LEU A 430 -15.42 -2.66 18.35
N ASN A 431 -15.19 -3.69 17.55
CA ASN A 431 -15.58 -3.72 16.14
C ASN A 431 -17.11 -3.81 15.95
N GLN A 432 -17.80 -4.56 16.82
CA GLN A 432 -19.27 -4.66 16.82
C GLN A 432 -19.95 -3.35 17.23
N SER A 433 -19.27 -2.49 17.99
CA SER A 433 -19.82 -1.18 18.39
C SER A 433 -20.10 -0.28 17.18
N GLY A 434 -19.43 -0.50 16.06
CA GLY A 434 -19.46 0.36 14.87
C GLY A 434 -18.76 1.72 15.07
N GLN A 435 -18.31 2.06 16.28
CA GLN A 435 -17.71 3.37 16.57
C GLN A 435 -16.28 3.50 16.11
N LEU A 436 -15.56 2.38 16.00
CA LEU A 436 -14.21 2.31 15.45
C LEU A 436 -14.00 0.95 14.75
N TYR A 437 -12.87 0.83 14.04
CA TYR A 437 -12.42 -0.45 13.52
C TYR A 437 -10.95 -0.65 13.80
N LEU A 438 -10.63 -1.76 14.48
CA LEU A 438 -9.27 -2.23 14.77
C LEU A 438 -9.02 -3.59 14.10
N THR A 439 -7.74 -3.89 13.87
CA THR A 439 -7.28 -5.24 13.51
C THR A 439 -6.35 -5.80 14.58
N HIS A 440 -5.96 -7.05 14.39
CA HIS A 440 -5.01 -7.74 15.25
C HIS A 440 -3.89 -8.37 14.44
N THR A 441 -2.88 -8.81 15.16
CA THR A 441 -1.79 -9.67 14.67
C THR A 441 -1.40 -10.65 15.78
N ARG A 442 -0.46 -11.54 15.49
CA ARG A 442 0.26 -12.30 16.52
C ARG A 442 1.72 -11.86 16.56
N LEU A 443 2.16 -11.47 17.73
CA LEU A 443 3.55 -11.18 18.05
C LEU A 443 3.97 -12.16 19.17
N ASP A 444 5.04 -12.92 18.95
CA ASP A 444 5.47 -14.00 19.85
C ASP A 444 4.31 -14.96 20.23
N ASP A 445 3.54 -15.37 19.22
CA ASP A 445 2.34 -16.21 19.33
C ASP A 445 1.22 -15.64 20.20
N ARG A 446 1.33 -14.38 20.69
CA ARG A 446 0.34 -13.69 21.50
C ARG A 446 -0.54 -12.79 20.63
N LEU A 447 -1.86 -12.91 20.81
CA LEU A 447 -2.82 -12.03 20.12
C LEU A 447 -2.61 -10.58 20.55
N THR A 448 -2.41 -9.70 19.59
CA THR A 448 -2.04 -8.28 19.77
C THR A 448 -2.96 -7.40 18.95
N LEU A 449 -3.58 -6.41 19.58
CA LEU A 449 -4.41 -5.42 18.91
C LEU A 449 -3.51 -4.39 18.22
N ARG A 450 -3.98 -3.87 17.08
CA ARG A 450 -3.26 -2.89 16.29
C ARG A 450 -4.12 -1.66 16.07
N LEU A 451 -3.60 -0.48 16.43
CA LEU A 451 -4.17 0.83 16.14
C LEU A 451 -3.20 1.60 15.25
N CYS A 452 -3.60 1.85 14.00
CA CYS A 452 -2.83 2.60 13.04
C CYS A 452 -3.45 3.99 12.82
N VAL A 453 -2.73 5.05 13.13
CA VAL A 453 -3.16 6.42 12.88
C VAL A 453 -2.67 6.86 11.51
N GLY A 454 -3.58 7.04 10.56
CA GLY A 454 -3.14 7.38 9.21
C GLY A 454 -4.25 7.83 8.27
N GLN A 455 -5.51 7.89 8.72
CA GLN A 455 -6.60 8.41 7.90
C GLN A 455 -6.54 9.93 7.79
N THR A 456 -6.96 10.44 6.64
CA THR A 456 -6.83 11.85 6.23
C THR A 456 -7.42 12.82 7.27
N HIS A 457 -8.52 12.45 7.90
CA HIS A 457 -9.26 13.31 8.83
C HIS A 457 -9.15 12.88 10.30
N THR A 458 -8.22 11.98 10.65
CA THR A 458 -8.02 11.58 12.04
C THR A 458 -7.36 12.71 12.83
N GLU A 459 -8.02 13.13 13.91
CA GLU A 459 -7.59 14.16 14.83
C GLU A 459 -7.49 13.60 16.26
N PHE A 460 -7.04 14.43 17.22
CA PHE A 460 -6.83 14.03 18.61
C PHE A 460 -8.11 13.45 19.25
N GLU A 461 -9.25 14.06 19.01
CA GLU A 461 -10.54 13.67 19.58
C GLU A 461 -10.95 12.25 19.16
N HIS A 462 -10.58 11.82 17.96
CA HIS A 462 -10.86 10.47 17.45
C HIS A 462 -10.03 9.42 18.20
N VAL A 463 -8.74 9.70 18.40
CA VAL A 463 -7.83 8.81 19.13
C VAL A 463 -8.19 8.75 20.62
N GLU A 464 -8.58 9.90 21.21
CA GLU A 464 -9.05 9.97 22.60
C GLU A 464 -10.36 9.17 22.79
N ARG A 465 -11.32 9.33 21.89
CA ARG A 465 -12.57 8.52 21.90
C ARG A 465 -12.30 7.04 21.78
N ALA A 466 -11.37 6.65 20.90
CA ALA A 466 -10.97 5.26 20.75
C ALA A 466 -10.40 4.69 22.05
N TRP A 467 -9.53 5.43 22.75
CA TRP A 467 -8.99 5.01 24.05
C TRP A 467 -10.08 4.88 25.13
N LYS A 468 -10.96 5.86 25.23
CA LYS A 468 -12.10 5.83 26.18
C LYS A 468 -13.01 4.60 25.94
N LEU A 469 -13.29 4.27 24.68
CA LEU A 469 -14.09 3.10 24.33
C LEU A 469 -13.36 1.79 24.69
N ILE A 470 -12.04 1.72 24.44
CA ILE A 470 -11.22 0.57 24.83
C ILE A 470 -11.29 0.34 26.36
N GLN A 471 -11.14 1.40 27.16
CA GLN A 471 -11.23 1.32 28.62
C GLN A 471 -12.63 0.91 29.11
N GLN A 472 -13.66 1.43 28.46
CA GLN A 472 -15.06 1.08 28.79
C GLN A 472 -15.33 -0.40 28.52
N GLU A 473 -14.97 -0.91 27.33
CA GLU A 473 -15.20 -2.31 26.95
C GLU A 473 -14.34 -3.28 27.75
N ARG A 474 -13.12 -2.87 28.14
CA ARG A 474 -12.31 -3.61 29.12
C ARG A 474 -13.08 -3.78 30.44
N THR A 475 -13.58 -2.69 31.03
CA THR A 475 -14.30 -2.70 32.30
C THR A 475 -15.56 -3.58 32.23
N ASN A 476 -16.30 -3.51 31.11
CA ASN A 476 -17.47 -4.34 30.86
C ASN A 476 -17.11 -5.84 30.83
N LEU A 477 -15.98 -6.20 30.22
CA LEU A 477 -15.50 -7.59 30.17
C LEU A 477 -15.03 -8.10 31.54
N GLU A 478 -14.27 -7.30 32.29
CA GLU A 478 -13.80 -7.66 33.63
C GLU A 478 -14.97 -7.92 34.59
N SER A 479 -16.01 -7.04 34.54
CA SER A 479 -17.23 -7.19 35.35
C SER A 479 -18.02 -8.46 34.96
N SER A 480 -18.08 -8.79 33.69
CA SER A 480 -18.77 -10.00 33.21
C SER A 480 -18.06 -11.29 33.66
N SER A 481 -16.73 -11.26 33.71
CA SER A 481 -15.91 -12.42 34.12
C SER A 481 -15.90 -12.67 35.63
N ALA A 482 -16.23 -11.63 36.45
CA ALA A 482 -16.32 -11.74 37.91
C ALA A 482 -17.64 -12.39 38.39
N HIS A 483 -18.62 -12.59 37.48
CA HIS A 483 -19.93 -13.14 37.79
C HIS A 483 -20.10 -14.58 37.23
N THR A 484 -19.10 -15.12 36.55
CA THR A 484 -19.00 -16.52 36.08
C THR A 484 -17.96 -17.29 36.87
#